data_8b1534296d7ac01c47ee3cfa61c661a3
#
_entry.id   8b1534296d7ac01c47ee3cfa61c661a3
#
_cell.length_a   1.000
_cell.length_b   1.000
_cell.length_c   1.000
_cell.angle_alpha   90.00
_cell.angle_beta   90.00
_cell.angle_gamma   90.00
#
_symmetry.space_group_name_H-M   'P 1'
#
loop_
_entity.id
_entity.type
_entity.pdbx_description
1 polymer ?
#
loop_
_entity_poly.entity_id
_entity_poly.type
_entity_poly.pdbx_seq_one_letter_code
_entity_poly.pdbx_strand_id
1 'polypeptide(L)' 'MEEEVKVAILETRLENFETLVSRLDSAIEKIAEVNNNVSR' A
#
# COMPACT_ATOMS: atom_id res chain seq x y z
N MET A 1 -11.46 25.85 -10.62
CA MET A 1 -11.37 24.74 -11.59
C MET A 1 -10.10 23.95 -11.48
N GLU A 2 -8.95 24.61 -11.44
CA GLU A 2 -7.69 23.88 -11.25
C GLU A 2 -7.63 23.16 -9.92
N GLU A 3 -8.19 23.77 -8.90
CA GLU A 3 -8.18 23.18 -7.56
C GLU A 3 -8.99 21.89 -7.50
N GLU A 4 -10.11 21.86 -8.20
CA GLU A 4 -10.95 20.65 -8.23
C GLU A 4 -10.23 19.51 -8.94
N VAL A 5 -9.52 19.81 -10.00
CA VAL A 5 -8.75 18.80 -10.73
C VAL A 5 -7.60 18.29 -9.87
N LYS A 6 -6.93 19.20 -9.18
CA LYS A 6 -5.84 18.81 -8.29
C LYS A 6 -6.33 17.93 -7.16
N VAL A 7 -7.47 18.25 -6.59
CA VAL A 7 -8.05 17.44 -5.53
C VAL A 7 -8.39 16.04 -6.03
N ALA A 8 -8.96 15.96 -7.24
CA ALA A 8 -9.29 14.66 -7.82
C ALA A 8 -8.04 13.81 -8.04
N ILE A 9 -6.97 14.44 -8.51
CA ILE A 9 -5.70 13.75 -8.71
C ILE A 9 -5.14 13.26 -7.37
N LEU A 10 -5.20 14.11 -6.36
CA LEU A 10 -4.71 13.76 -5.02
C LEU A 10 -5.50 12.60 -4.43
N GLU A 11 -6.81 12.62 -4.62
CA GLU A 11 -7.64 11.53 -4.13
C GLU A 11 -7.29 10.21 -4.81
N THR A 12 -7.08 10.24 -6.13
CA THR A 12 -6.69 9.05 -6.87
C THR A 12 -5.34 8.53 -6.40
N ARG A 13 -4.39 9.43 -6.18
CA ARG A 13 -3.07 9.06 -5.68
C ARG A 13 -3.14 8.48 -4.28
N LEU A 14 -4.00 9.05 -3.46
CA LEU A 14 -4.19 8.54 -2.11
C LEU A 14 -4.74 7.12 -2.13
N GLU A 15 -5.73 6.88 -2.96
CA GLU A 15 -6.28 5.54 -3.11
C GLU A 15 -5.22 4.54 -3.58
N ASN A 16 -4.43 4.94 -4.57
CA ASN A 16 -3.35 4.10 -5.08
C ASN A 16 -2.32 3.84 -4.00
N PHE A 17 -2.00 4.86 -3.23
CA PHE A 17 -1.04 4.74 -2.14
C PHE A 17 -1.55 3.77 -1.08
N GLU A 18 -2.82 3.90 -0.71
CA GLU A 18 -3.42 3.00 0.26
C GLU A 18 -3.39 1.55 -0.21
N THR A 19 -3.64 1.34 -1.50
CA THR A 19 -3.58 0.01 -2.08
C THR A 19 -2.17 -0.55 -2.02
N LEU A 20 -1.17 0.28 -2.32
CA LEU A 20 0.23 -0.11 -2.25
C LEU A 20 0.65 -0.44 -0.83
N VAL A 21 0.22 0.37 0.13
CA VAL A 21 0.52 0.12 1.54
C VAL A 21 -0.10 -1.19 2.00
N SER A 22 -1.33 -1.46 1.57
CA SER A 22 -2.01 -2.70 1.91
C SER A 22 -1.27 -3.91 1.36
N ARG A 23 -0.80 -3.81 0.13
CA ARG A 23 -0.03 -4.89 -0.51
C ARG A 23 1.31 -5.10 0.18
N LEU A 24 1.96 -4.01 0.54
CA LEU A 24 3.23 -4.08 1.26
C LEU A 24 3.03 -4.76 2.60
N ASP A 25 1.99 -4.39 3.31
CA ASP A 25 1.69 -4.97 4.60
C ASP A 25 1.49 -6.48 4.48
N SER A 26 0.72 -6.91 3.48
CA SER A 26 0.49 -8.32 3.24
C SER A 26 1.78 -9.06 2.88
N ALA A 27 2.63 -8.41 2.07
CA ALA A 27 3.91 -8.98 1.68
C ALA A 27 4.83 -9.14 2.89
N ILE A 28 4.86 -8.13 3.75
CA ILE A 28 5.69 -8.16 4.94
C ILE A 28 5.23 -9.29 5.88
N GLU A 29 3.92 -9.43 6.04
CA GLU A 29 3.38 -10.50 6.85
C GLU A 29 3.77 -11.88 6.30
N LYS A 30 3.72 -12.01 4.99
CA LYS A 30 4.08 -13.25 4.34
C LYS A 30 5.56 -13.57 4.50
N ILE A 31 6.41 -12.56 4.37
CA ILE A 31 7.85 -12.71 4.56
C ILE A 31 8.15 -13.10 6.00
N ALA A 32 7.48 -12.47 6.95
CA ALA A 32 7.65 -12.78 8.36
C ALA A 32 7.24 -14.21 8.66
N GLU A 33 6.16 -14.67 8.04
CA GLU A 33 5.67 -16.02 8.20
C GLU A 33 6.66 -17.05 7.67
N VAL A 34 7.16 -16.81 6.45
CA VAL A 34 8.14 -17.67 5.83
C VAL A 34 9.44 -17.70 6.64
N ASN A 35 9.88 -16.52 7.07
CA ASN A 35 11.09 -16.41 7.88
C ASN A 35 10.95 -17.15 9.20
N ASN A 36 9.79 -17.07 9.80
CA ASN A 36 9.51 -17.78 11.04
C ASN A 36 9.59 -19.28 10.86
N ASN A 37 9.08 -19.77 9.75
CA ASN A 37 9.13 -21.19 9.43
C ASN A 37 10.55 -21.65 9.16
N VAL A 38 11.34 -20.83 8.52
CA VAL A 38 12.73 -21.16 8.20
C VAL A 38 13.61 -21.14 9.45
N SER A 39 13.27 -20.29 10.39
CA SER A 39 14.04 -20.18 11.64
C SER A 39 13.94 -21.43 12.51
N ARG A 40 13.02 -22.26 12.21
CA ARG A 40 12.83 -23.50 12.95
C ARG A 40 13.52 -24.67 12.28
#